data_e337cf7bddfde3fcdf6542fbf2a58e51
#
_entry.id   e337cf7bddfde3fcdf6542fbf2a58e51
#
_cell.length_a   1.000
_cell.length_b   1.000
_cell.length_c   1.000
_cell.angle_alpha   90.00
_cell.angle_beta   90.00
_cell.angle_gamma   90.00
#
_symmetry.space_group_name_H-M   'P 1'
#
loop_
_entity.id
_entity.type
_entity.pdbx_description
1 polymer ?
#
loop_
_entity_poly.entity_id
_entity_poly.type
_entity_poly.pdbx_seq_one_letter_code
_entity_poly.pdbx_strand_id
1 'polypeptide(L)'
;MRPSRLALAATTFCLSVSLAAQTTQTLLATPTTVAWGYYSAQAKPVLTVHSGDTVIMQTASTCGPPDRLEAEGVKPSEIPAWLDPLYKGVPISDRGPGGHILTGPVAIAEAQPGDILEVRVLKISLDTDFACNGFGAGRGFLPDDFPYGHTRIIPLNRTAMTADFAPGITIPLHPFFGSMGIAPPESAGKWNSAPPWMHGGNMDNKELTVGSVLFYPVHAPGALFEAGDGHAGQGNGEVDITALETFLTGTFQFIVHKGEATREHLLWPRAETPSAYISMGFSEDLKTATEMAVRNMITFLAEQAHAQNPDFPVLSRDDAYALISTACDVDITQLVDTKDGVHVLCPKALFTGPKMASKP
;
A
#
# COMPACT_ATOMS: atom_id res chain seq x y z
N MET A 1 -9.73 -16.38 77.16
CA MET A 1 -9.34 -15.49 76.10
C MET A 1 -9.30 -16.26 74.78
N ARG A 2 -10.24 -16.05 73.88
CA ARG A 2 -10.24 -16.66 72.53
C ARG A 2 -9.79 -15.63 71.53
N PRO A 3 -8.88 -15.92 70.55
CA PRO A 3 -8.46 -14.99 69.52
C PRO A 3 -9.51 -14.94 68.40
N SER A 4 -9.94 -13.71 68.08
CA SER A 4 -10.80 -13.39 66.93
C SER A 4 -10.02 -13.59 65.62
N ARG A 5 -10.55 -14.40 64.71
CA ARG A 5 -10.04 -14.53 63.34
C ARG A 5 -10.71 -13.45 62.47
N LEU A 6 -9.93 -12.50 62.03
CA LEU A 6 -10.30 -11.54 60.96
C LEU A 6 -10.27 -12.29 59.62
N ALA A 7 -11.41 -12.40 58.95
CA ALA A 7 -11.50 -12.89 57.60
C ALA A 7 -11.27 -11.71 56.63
N LEU A 8 -10.17 -11.78 55.87
CA LEU A 8 -9.89 -10.83 54.81
C LEU A 8 -10.64 -11.27 53.53
N ALA A 9 -11.68 -10.55 53.16
CA ALA A 9 -12.40 -10.78 51.90
C ALA A 9 -11.58 -10.16 50.75
N ALA A 10 -11.01 -11.03 49.91
CA ALA A 10 -10.35 -10.60 48.66
C ALA A 10 -11.44 -10.38 47.60
N THR A 11 -11.69 -9.14 47.23
CA THR A 11 -12.57 -8.77 46.12
C THR A 11 -11.80 -8.88 44.82
N THR A 12 -12.05 -9.96 44.08
CA THR A 12 -11.50 -10.13 42.72
C THR A 12 -12.26 -9.23 41.76
N PHE A 13 -11.59 -8.19 41.27
CA PHE A 13 -12.11 -7.33 40.21
C PHE A 13 -11.89 -8.03 38.87
N CYS A 14 -12.92 -8.65 38.31
CA CYS A 14 -12.89 -9.15 36.94
C CYS A 14 -13.05 -7.95 35.99
N LEU A 15 -11.96 -7.48 35.40
CA LEU A 15 -12.03 -6.61 34.22
C LEU A 15 -12.57 -7.43 33.05
N SER A 16 -13.85 -7.26 32.73
CA SER A 16 -14.40 -7.73 31.45
C SER A 16 -13.86 -6.85 30.33
N VAL A 17 -12.87 -7.36 29.58
CA VAL A 17 -12.48 -6.79 28.30
C VAL A 17 -13.63 -7.09 27.33
N SER A 18 -14.48 -6.11 27.05
CA SER A 18 -15.44 -6.18 25.94
C SER A 18 -14.64 -6.25 24.65
N LEU A 19 -14.57 -7.42 24.01
CA LEU A 19 -14.19 -7.47 22.60
C LEU A 19 -15.27 -6.73 21.82
N ALA A 20 -14.99 -5.54 21.35
CA ALA A 20 -15.84 -4.88 20.38
C ALA A 20 -15.94 -5.76 19.14
N ALA A 21 -17.15 -5.98 18.64
CA ALA A 21 -17.34 -6.75 17.41
C ALA A 21 -16.70 -5.96 16.25
N GLN A 22 -15.91 -6.66 15.43
CA GLN A 22 -15.32 -6.09 14.22
C GLN A 22 -16.42 -5.56 13.30
N THR A 23 -16.25 -4.34 12.81
CA THR A 23 -17.22 -3.68 11.93
C THR A 23 -16.67 -3.58 10.51
N THR A 24 -17.62 -3.50 9.55
CA THR A 24 -17.29 -3.21 8.15
C THR A 24 -18.00 -1.91 7.76
N GLN A 25 -17.23 -0.95 7.28
CA GLN A 25 -17.74 0.34 6.79
C GLN A 25 -17.42 0.51 5.31
N THR A 26 -18.19 1.36 4.62
CA THR A 26 -17.95 1.68 3.21
C THR A 26 -17.61 3.16 3.08
N LEU A 27 -16.54 3.46 2.36
CA LEU A 27 -16.07 4.80 2.04
C LEU A 27 -16.07 5.00 0.53
N LEU A 28 -16.98 5.83 0.03
CA LEU A 28 -17.09 6.16 -1.38
C LEU A 28 -16.15 7.33 -1.72
N ALA A 29 -15.65 7.37 -2.95
CA ALA A 29 -14.88 8.49 -3.48
C ALA A 29 -15.83 9.65 -3.81
N THR A 30 -15.79 10.70 -3.00
CA THR A 30 -16.58 11.93 -3.15
C THR A 30 -15.70 13.15 -2.96
N PRO A 31 -16.14 14.37 -3.32
CA PRO A 31 -15.34 15.58 -3.10
C PRO A 31 -14.91 15.82 -1.65
N THR A 32 -15.60 15.23 -0.68
CA THR A 32 -15.34 15.40 0.75
C THR A 32 -14.64 14.21 1.39
N THR A 33 -14.37 13.15 0.64
CA THR A 33 -13.76 11.92 1.13
C THR A 33 -12.47 11.54 0.40
N VAL A 34 -11.91 12.48 -0.35
CA VAL A 34 -10.65 12.27 -1.05
C VAL A 34 -9.62 13.33 -0.66
N ALA A 35 -8.36 12.92 -0.56
CA ALA A 35 -7.19 13.78 -0.58
C ALA A 35 -6.62 13.77 -2.00
N TRP A 36 -6.69 14.90 -2.69
CA TRP A 36 -6.21 14.98 -4.07
C TRP A 36 -4.77 15.45 -4.12
N GLY A 37 -3.86 14.57 -4.49
CA GLY A 37 -2.46 14.89 -4.78
C GLY A 37 -1.55 14.97 -3.56
N TYR A 38 -1.95 14.52 -2.37
CA TYR A 38 -1.10 14.62 -1.20
C TYR A 38 -1.44 13.60 -0.11
N TYR A 39 -0.47 13.36 0.77
CA TYR A 39 -0.60 12.76 2.11
C TYR A 39 -0.24 13.82 3.15
N SER A 40 -0.90 13.86 4.31
CA SER A 40 -0.58 14.84 5.36
C SER A 40 -1.00 14.38 6.76
N ALA A 41 -0.11 14.57 7.73
CA ALA A 41 -0.42 14.37 9.15
C ALA A 41 -1.46 15.37 9.70
N GLN A 42 -1.68 16.48 8.99
CA GLN A 42 -2.66 17.51 9.35
C GLN A 42 -4.00 17.34 8.65
N ALA A 43 -4.15 16.31 7.78
CA ALA A 43 -5.40 16.04 7.12
C ALA A 43 -6.46 15.59 8.13
N LYS A 44 -7.69 16.10 7.97
CA LYS A 44 -8.80 15.67 8.81
C LYS A 44 -9.30 14.31 8.35
N PRO A 45 -9.44 13.32 9.24
CA PRO A 45 -9.98 12.03 8.85
C PRO A 45 -11.44 12.17 8.39
N VAL A 46 -11.79 11.48 7.32
CA VAL A 46 -13.16 11.40 6.79
C VAL A 46 -13.92 10.20 7.37
N LEU A 47 -13.18 9.26 7.94
CA LEU A 47 -13.70 8.09 8.63
C LEU A 47 -12.76 7.75 9.78
N THR A 48 -13.33 7.29 10.91
CA THR A 48 -12.55 6.73 12.03
C THR A 48 -13.04 5.31 12.30
N VAL A 49 -12.09 4.40 12.39
CA VAL A 49 -12.32 2.98 12.68
C VAL A 49 -11.44 2.52 13.83
N HIS A 50 -11.66 1.31 14.32
CA HIS A 50 -10.87 0.68 15.36
C HIS A 50 -9.98 -0.43 14.81
N SER A 51 -8.95 -0.79 15.57
CA SER A 51 -8.11 -1.95 15.25
C SER A 51 -8.95 -3.22 15.15
N GLY A 52 -8.83 -3.94 14.02
CA GLY A 52 -9.64 -5.09 13.65
C GLY A 52 -10.76 -4.78 12.65
N ASP A 53 -11.17 -3.53 12.52
CA ASP A 53 -12.24 -3.13 11.59
C ASP A 53 -11.81 -3.25 10.12
N THR A 54 -12.81 -3.31 9.26
CA THR A 54 -12.68 -3.41 7.80
C THR A 54 -13.32 -2.21 7.12
N VAL A 55 -12.68 -1.68 6.08
CA VAL A 55 -13.24 -0.62 5.24
C VAL A 55 -13.24 -1.05 3.78
N ILE A 56 -14.39 -0.89 3.11
CA ILE A 56 -14.54 -1.02 1.68
C ILE A 56 -14.35 0.37 1.09
N MET A 57 -13.29 0.58 0.31
CA MET A 57 -12.90 1.89 -0.23
C MET A 57 -13.03 1.90 -1.74
N GLN A 58 -13.93 2.74 -2.26
CA GLN A 58 -14.01 3.05 -3.69
C GLN A 58 -12.94 4.08 -4.04
N THR A 59 -12.21 3.88 -5.13
CA THR A 59 -11.14 4.80 -5.55
C THR A 59 -11.35 5.31 -6.98
N ALA A 60 -10.83 6.51 -7.24
CA ALA A 60 -10.79 7.09 -8.58
C ALA A 60 -9.48 6.68 -9.28
N SER A 61 -9.58 6.56 -10.61
CA SER A 61 -8.44 6.31 -11.49
C SER A 61 -7.72 7.60 -11.87
N THR A 62 -6.46 7.51 -12.25
CA THR A 62 -5.65 8.57 -12.86
C THR A 62 -5.92 8.79 -14.35
N CYS A 63 -6.79 7.98 -14.97
CA CYS A 63 -7.18 8.13 -16.39
C CYS A 63 -7.68 9.52 -16.78
N GLY A 64 -8.18 10.28 -15.83
CA GLY A 64 -8.60 11.67 -16.02
C GLY A 64 -10.10 11.90 -15.87
N PRO A 65 -10.54 13.16 -16.12
CA PRO A 65 -11.93 13.53 -16.02
C PRO A 65 -12.79 12.91 -17.16
N PRO A 66 -14.14 12.89 -17.00
CA PRO A 66 -15.04 12.29 -17.99
C PRO A 66 -14.86 12.79 -19.42
N ASP A 67 -14.67 14.08 -19.62
CA ASP A 67 -14.47 14.69 -20.93
C ASP A 67 -13.20 14.18 -21.63
N ARG A 68 -12.14 13.95 -20.88
CA ARG A 68 -10.92 13.31 -21.40
C ARG A 68 -11.17 11.86 -21.78
N LEU A 69 -11.84 11.09 -20.92
CA LEU A 69 -12.18 9.69 -21.20
C LEU A 69 -13.05 9.57 -22.46
N GLU A 70 -14.05 10.45 -22.62
CA GLU A 70 -14.87 10.52 -23.82
C GLU A 70 -14.05 10.85 -25.08
N ALA A 71 -13.13 11.81 -24.99
CA ALA A 71 -12.24 12.19 -26.09
C ALA A 71 -11.30 11.02 -26.51
N GLU A 72 -10.92 10.16 -25.57
CA GLU A 72 -10.13 8.94 -25.81
C GLU A 72 -10.99 7.74 -26.24
N GLY A 73 -12.31 7.91 -26.38
CA GLY A 73 -13.22 6.92 -26.97
C GLY A 73 -14.00 6.07 -25.97
N VAL A 74 -13.94 6.35 -24.67
CA VAL A 74 -14.80 5.69 -23.67
C VAL A 74 -16.23 6.20 -23.83
N LYS A 75 -17.20 5.29 -23.89
CA LYS A 75 -18.62 5.70 -24.02
C LYS A 75 -19.10 6.34 -22.70
N PRO A 76 -19.92 7.43 -22.77
CA PRO A 76 -20.42 8.08 -21.56
C PRO A 76 -21.12 7.13 -20.58
N SER A 77 -21.77 6.07 -21.08
CA SER A 77 -22.43 5.06 -20.25
C SER A 77 -21.47 4.11 -19.51
N GLU A 78 -20.22 4.06 -19.90
CA GLU A 78 -19.15 3.23 -19.30
C GLU A 78 -18.35 4.01 -18.24
N ILE A 79 -18.47 5.36 -18.25
CA ILE A 79 -17.82 6.24 -17.30
C ILE A 79 -18.61 6.26 -15.97
N PRO A 80 -17.98 6.07 -14.81
CA PRO A 80 -18.68 6.14 -13.53
C PRO A 80 -19.37 7.49 -13.31
N ALA A 81 -20.69 7.49 -13.08
CA ALA A 81 -21.49 8.71 -12.95
C ALA A 81 -21.06 9.65 -11.80
N TRP A 82 -20.36 9.11 -10.79
CA TRP A 82 -19.84 9.88 -9.66
C TRP A 82 -18.53 10.62 -9.98
N LEU A 83 -17.87 10.33 -11.12
CA LEU A 83 -16.58 10.90 -11.47
C LEU A 83 -16.66 12.40 -11.77
N ASP A 84 -17.65 12.85 -12.55
CA ASP A 84 -17.83 14.26 -12.87
C ASP A 84 -18.12 15.13 -11.63
N PRO A 85 -19.03 14.75 -10.72
CA PRO A 85 -19.16 15.40 -9.42
C PRO A 85 -17.88 15.47 -8.60
N LEU A 86 -17.06 14.40 -8.62
CA LEU A 86 -15.78 14.37 -7.91
C LEU A 86 -14.81 15.42 -8.45
N TYR A 87 -14.60 15.45 -9.77
CA TYR A 87 -13.68 16.40 -10.40
C TYR A 87 -14.09 17.86 -10.23
N LYS A 88 -15.40 18.15 -10.31
CA LYS A 88 -15.98 19.49 -10.15
C LYS A 88 -16.04 19.94 -8.68
N GLY A 89 -16.21 19.00 -7.77
CA GLY A 89 -16.44 19.27 -6.37
C GLY A 89 -15.20 19.48 -5.51
N VAL A 90 -14.00 19.06 -5.99
CA VAL A 90 -12.73 19.33 -5.28
C VAL A 90 -12.09 20.60 -5.85
N PRO A 91 -12.09 21.74 -5.11
CA PRO A 91 -11.47 22.98 -5.58
C PRO A 91 -9.98 22.79 -5.88
N ILE A 92 -9.49 23.49 -6.92
CA ILE A 92 -8.06 23.43 -7.26
C ILE A 92 -7.17 23.89 -6.10
N SER A 93 -7.63 24.87 -5.30
CA SER A 93 -6.93 25.35 -4.11
C SER A 93 -6.72 24.29 -3.02
N ASP A 94 -7.54 23.26 -3.01
CA ASP A 94 -7.51 22.21 -1.98
C ASP A 94 -6.66 21.01 -2.41
N ARG A 95 -6.32 20.95 -3.70
CA ARG A 95 -5.47 19.91 -4.27
C ARG A 95 -4.00 20.13 -3.86
N GLY A 96 -3.31 19.02 -3.65
CA GLY A 96 -1.87 19.00 -3.42
C GLY A 96 -1.06 19.00 -4.71
N PRO A 97 0.27 18.85 -4.61
CA PRO A 97 1.17 18.91 -5.75
C PRO A 97 1.15 17.67 -6.66
N GLY A 98 0.60 16.54 -6.20
CA GLY A 98 0.56 15.29 -6.97
C GLY A 98 -0.68 15.12 -7.84
N GLY A 99 -0.71 14.02 -8.61
CA GLY A 99 -1.78 13.71 -9.56
C GLY A 99 -2.87 12.76 -9.03
N HIS A 100 -2.58 11.98 -8.01
CA HIS A 100 -3.45 10.89 -7.55
C HIS A 100 -4.64 11.40 -6.75
N ILE A 101 -5.80 10.78 -6.96
CA ILE A 101 -7.01 11.01 -6.16
C ILE A 101 -7.11 9.88 -5.15
N LEU A 102 -6.75 10.17 -3.90
CA LEU A 102 -6.67 9.17 -2.83
C LEU A 102 -7.95 9.22 -2.00
N THR A 103 -8.63 8.09 -1.85
CA THR A 103 -9.77 7.98 -0.93
C THR A 103 -9.29 7.86 0.49
N GLY A 104 -9.84 8.65 1.39
CA GLY A 104 -9.38 8.81 2.77
C GLY A 104 -9.24 10.29 3.16
N PRO A 105 -8.56 10.58 4.30
CA PRO A 105 -7.88 9.65 5.20
C PRO A 105 -8.83 8.87 6.13
N VAL A 106 -8.50 7.60 6.36
CA VAL A 106 -9.13 6.78 7.40
C VAL A 106 -8.25 6.80 8.64
N ALA A 107 -8.78 7.29 9.76
CA ALA A 107 -8.09 7.22 11.04
C ALA A 107 -8.35 5.89 11.75
N ILE A 108 -7.32 5.26 12.27
CA ILE A 108 -7.41 4.12 13.17
C ILE A 108 -7.22 4.65 14.60
N ALA A 109 -8.27 4.62 15.39
CA ALA A 109 -8.39 5.38 16.65
C ALA A 109 -7.23 5.11 17.64
N GLU A 110 -6.74 3.87 17.71
CA GLU A 110 -5.69 3.46 18.62
C GLU A 110 -4.27 3.74 18.11
N ALA A 111 -4.09 4.03 16.79
CA ALA A 111 -2.77 4.17 16.20
C ALA A 111 -2.04 5.44 16.69
N GLN A 112 -0.81 5.27 17.14
CA GLN A 112 0.06 6.34 17.62
C GLN A 112 1.47 6.24 17.01
N PRO A 113 2.23 7.32 16.91
CA PRO A 113 3.62 7.26 16.49
C PRO A 113 4.42 6.21 17.28
N GLY A 114 5.17 5.38 16.56
CA GLY A 114 5.93 4.24 17.10
C GLY A 114 5.18 2.90 17.10
N ASP A 115 3.88 2.89 16.75
CA ASP A 115 3.14 1.66 16.48
C ASP A 115 3.43 1.17 15.05
N ILE A 116 3.07 -0.09 14.75
CA ILE A 116 2.91 -0.58 13.39
C ILE A 116 1.42 -0.59 13.05
N LEU A 117 1.07 -0.04 11.89
CA LEU A 117 -0.23 -0.30 11.28
C LEU A 117 -0.07 -1.45 10.28
N GLU A 118 -0.75 -2.55 10.55
CA GLU A 118 -0.91 -3.66 9.61
C GLU A 118 -2.17 -3.42 8.77
N VAL A 119 -2.03 -3.46 7.45
CA VAL A 119 -3.13 -3.32 6.48
C VAL A 119 -3.22 -4.59 5.65
N ARG A 120 -4.33 -5.30 5.76
CA ARG A 120 -4.61 -6.51 4.99
C ARG A 120 -5.47 -6.19 3.78
N VAL A 121 -5.04 -6.58 2.59
CA VAL A 121 -5.81 -6.45 1.36
C VAL A 121 -6.70 -7.69 1.20
N LEU A 122 -7.96 -7.58 1.61
CA LEU A 122 -8.89 -8.71 1.65
C LEU A 122 -9.57 -8.96 0.31
N LYS A 123 -9.85 -7.90 -0.45
CA LYS A 123 -10.52 -7.97 -1.75
C LYS A 123 -10.17 -6.77 -2.60
N ILE A 124 -10.05 -6.98 -3.91
CA ILE A 124 -9.98 -5.92 -4.92
C ILE A 124 -10.99 -6.26 -6.01
N SER A 125 -11.78 -5.28 -6.44
CA SER A 125 -12.74 -5.41 -7.52
C SER A 125 -12.45 -4.37 -8.58
N LEU A 126 -12.46 -4.77 -9.85
CA LEU A 126 -12.45 -3.87 -10.99
C LEU A 126 -13.86 -3.26 -11.14
N ASP A 127 -13.96 -1.94 -11.22
CA ASP A 127 -15.24 -1.23 -11.28
C ASP A 127 -15.66 -0.88 -12.70
N THR A 128 -14.71 -0.91 -13.66
CA THR A 128 -14.96 -0.61 -15.09
C THR A 128 -14.46 -1.74 -15.98
N ASP A 129 -14.95 -1.76 -17.23
CA ASP A 129 -14.53 -2.71 -18.27
C ASP A 129 -13.43 -2.12 -19.16
N PHE A 130 -12.74 -1.10 -18.68
CA PHE A 130 -11.62 -0.49 -19.37
C PHE A 130 -10.52 -0.06 -18.37
N ALA A 131 -9.32 0.01 -18.88
CA ALA A 131 -8.18 0.70 -18.28
C ALA A 131 -7.65 1.74 -19.27
N CYS A 132 -6.86 2.68 -18.81
CA CYS A 132 -6.04 3.52 -19.65
C CYS A 132 -4.55 3.29 -19.36
N ASN A 133 -3.73 3.57 -20.37
CA ASN A 133 -2.30 3.65 -20.24
C ASN A 133 -1.83 4.83 -21.10
N GLY A 134 -0.85 5.59 -20.66
CA GLY A 134 -0.36 6.70 -21.47
C GLY A 134 0.73 7.50 -20.80
N PHE A 135 1.52 8.17 -21.63
CA PHE A 135 2.59 9.06 -21.24
C PHE A 135 2.40 10.45 -21.83
N GLY A 136 2.91 11.46 -21.12
CA GLY A 136 2.99 12.83 -21.63
C GLY A 136 4.35 13.12 -22.24
N ALA A 137 4.45 14.14 -23.08
CA ALA A 137 5.72 14.61 -23.61
C ALA A 137 6.71 14.95 -22.47
N GLY A 138 7.93 14.42 -22.56
CA GLY A 138 8.96 14.61 -21.52
C GLY A 138 8.73 13.82 -20.23
N ARG A 139 7.82 12.83 -20.24
CA ARG A 139 7.50 11.95 -19.10
C ARG A 139 7.93 10.53 -19.42
N GLY A 140 7.91 9.68 -18.37
CA GLY A 140 8.39 8.31 -18.48
C GLY A 140 9.91 8.20 -18.41
N PHE A 141 10.41 6.97 -18.53
CA PHE A 141 11.85 6.66 -18.38
C PHE A 141 12.67 7.00 -19.62
N LEU A 142 12.04 7.10 -20.80
CA LEU A 142 12.71 7.43 -22.08
C LEU A 142 12.12 8.70 -22.71
N PRO A 143 12.21 9.87 -22.02
CA PRO A 143 11.52 11.09 -22.45
C PRO A 143 12.02 11.65 -23.80
N ASP A 144 13.29 11.41 -24.15
CA ASP A 144 13.89 11.89 -25.41
C ASP A 144 13.46 11.05 -26.61
N ASP A 145 13.18 9.73 -26.40
CA ASP A 145 12.72 8.84 -27.46
C ASP A 145 11.20 9.04 -27.74
N PHE A 146 10.46 9.50 -26.74
CA PHE A 146 9.01 9.74 -26.79
C PHE A 146 8.66 11.19 -26.43
N PRO A 147 9.06 12.18 -27.27
CA PRO A 147 8.85 13.61 -26.97
C PRO A 147 7.41 14.11 -27.21
N TYR A 148 6.43 13.22 -27.25
CA TYR A 148 5.00 13.46 -27.48
C TYR A 148 4.15 12.76 -26.44
N GLY A 149 2.88 13.14 -26.34
CA GLY A 149 1.92 12.43 -25.50
C GLY A 149 1.19 11.33 -26.27
N HIS A 150 0.87 10.24 -25.58
CA HIS A 150 0.07 9.17 -26.12
C HIS A 150 -0.79 8.58 -25.00
N THR A 151 -2.09 8.36 -25.30
CA THR A 151 -3.02 7.70 -24.38
C THR A 151 -3.74 6.58 -25.12
N ARG A 152 -4.01 5.50 -24.43
CA ARG A 152 -4.77 4.34 -24.95
C ARG A 152 -5.84 3.96 -23.94
N ILE A 153 -7.04 3.68 -24.45
CA ILE A 153 -8.06 2.96 -23.70
C ILE A 153 -7.93 1.48 -24.06
N ILE A 154 -7.82 0.63 -23.04
CA ILE A 154 -7.58 -0.80 -23.17
C ILE A 154 -8.79 -1.54 -22.58
N PRO A 155 -9.54 -2.30 -23.40
CA PRO A 155 -10.67 -3.08 -22.90
C PRO A 155 -10.24 -4.16 -21.90
N LEU A 156 -11.00 -4.29 -20.82
CA LEU A 156 -10.81 -5.31 -19.80
C LEU A 156 -11.91 -6.37 -19.89
N ASN A 157 -11.51 -7.63 -19.84
CA ASN A 157 -12.42 -8.75 -19.60
C ASN A 157 -12.32 -9.18 -18.13
N ARG A 158 -13.21 -8.66 -17.29
CA ARG A 158 -13.24 -8.92 -15.84
C ARG A 158 -13.56 -10.39 -15.50
N THR A 159 -14.20 -11.12 -16.39
CA THR A 159 -14.50 -12.54 -16.18
C THR A 159 -13.28 -13.42 -16.46
N ALA A 160 -12.59 -13.16 -17.56
CA ALA A 160 -11.39 -13.88 -17.93
C ALA A 160 -10.13 -13.35 -17.21
N MET A 161 -10.25 -12.20 -16.54
CA MET A 161 -9.13 -11.47 -15.92
C MET A 161 -8.01 -11.21 -16.92
N THR A 162 -8.37 -10.57 -18.04
CA THR A 162 -7.44 -10.21 -19.12
C THR A 162 -7.73 -8.82 -19.68
N ALA A 163 -6.71 -8.19 -20.27
CA ALA A 163 -6.83 -6.97 -21.05
C ALA A 163 -6.43 -7.23 -22.51
N ASP A 164 -7.22 -6.69 -23.45
CA ASP A 164 -6.95 -6.78 -24.88
C ASP A 164 -6.08 -5.60 -25.32
N PHE A 165 -4.75 -5.77 -25.20
CA PHE A 165 -3.79 -4.68 -25.44
C PHE A 165 -3.66 -4.32 -26.92
N ALA A 166 -3.59 -5.31 -27.80
CA ALA A 166 -3.52 -5.15 -29.25
C ALA A 166 -3.89 -6.49 -29.92
N PRO A 167 -4.15 -6.51 -31.24
CA PRO A 167 -4.40 -7.76 -31.96
C PRO A 167 -3.30 -8.80 -31.70
N GLY A 168 -3.68 -9.91 -31.07
CA GLY A 168 -2.76 -11.00 -30.71
C GLY A 168 -1.97 -10.76 -29.42
N ILE A 169 -2.25 -9.69 -28.66
CA ILE A 169 -1.58 -9.39 -27.37
C ILE A 169 -2.63 -9.27 -26.29
N THR A 170 -2.65 -10.23 -25.40
CA THR A 170 -3.54 -10.26 -24.22
C THR A 170 -2.70 -10.24 -22.95
N ILE A 171 -3.02 -9.33 -22.03
CA ILE A 171 -2.33 -9.15 -20.75
C ILE A 171 -3.17 -9.79 -19.65
N PRO A 172 -2.63 -10.70 -18.82
CA PRO A 172 -3.32 -11.17 -17.62
C PRO A 172 -3.44 -10.05 -16.59
N LEU A 173 -4.59 -9.95 -15.90
CA LEU A 173 -4.83 -8.94 -14.89
C LEU A 173 -4.43 -9.44 -13.50
N HIS A 174 -3.74 -8.58 -12.78
CA HIS A 174 -3.36 -8.74 -11.38
C HIS A 174 -3.64 -7.42 -10.64
N PRO A 175 -4.90 -7.12 -10.30
CA PRO A 175 -5.27 -5.81 -9.76
C PRO A 175 -4.61 -5.53 -8.41
N PHE A 176 -4.11 -4.30 -8.25
CA PHE A 176 -3.57 -3.77 -7.00
C PHE A 176 -3.72 -2.25 -6.95
N PHE A 177 -3.44 -1.64 -5.82
CA PHE A 177 -3.39 -0.18 -5.67
C PHE A 177 -1.94 0.27 -5.75
N GLY A 178 -1.59 1.13 -6.70
CA GLY A 178 -0.29 1.77 -6.79
C GLY A 178 -0.01 2.60 -5.54
N SER A 179 -1.04 3.33 -5.10
CA SER A 179 -0.96 4.21 -3.95
C SER A 179 -1.72 3.63 -2.75
N MET A 180 -0.97 3.16 -1.75
CA MET A 180 -1.45 2.79 -0.41
C MET A 180 -0.49 3.36 0.63
N GLY A 181 -0.94 4.31 1.45
CA GLY A 181 -0.06 4.96 2.40
C GLY A 181 -0.78 5.49 3.62
N ILE A 182 0.03 5.88 4.60
CA ILE A 182 -0.41 6.56 5.82
C ILE A 182 0.11 7.99 5.85
N ALA A 183 -0.26 8.78 6.86
CA ALA A 183 0.30 10.12 7.01
C ALA A 183 1.82 10.07 7.23
N PRO A 184 2.61 10.87 6.49
CA PRO A 184 4.03 11.06 6.76
C PRO A 184 4.23 11.83 8.09
N PRO A 185 5.48 11.98 8.59
CA PRO A 185 5.77 12.86 9.71
C PRO A 185 5.23 14.28 9.50
N GLU A 186 4.77 14.94 10.57
CA GLU A 186 4.17 16.28 10.48
C GLU A 186 5.07 17.31 9.79
N SER A 187 6.38 17.20 9.95
CA SER A 187 7.38 18.05 9.30
C SER A 187 7.38 17.98 7.76
N ALA A 188 6.79 16.94 7.18
CA ALA A 188 6.66 16.79 5.73
C ALA A 188 5.55 17.68 5.13
N GLY A 189 4.65 18.21 5.95
CA GLY A 189 3.51 19.01 5.52
C GLY A 189 2.53 18.24 4.63
N LYS A 190 2.18 18.81 3.46
CA LYS A 190 1.46 18.09 2.39
C LYS A 190 2.48 17.43 1.48
N TRP A 191 2.74 16.14 1.72
CA TRP A 191 3.64 15.34 0.89
C TRP A 191 3.00 15.05 -0.47
N ASN A 192 3.76 15.27 -1.55
CA ASN A 192 3.31 14.96 -2.91
C ASN A 192 2.92 13.48 -3.04
N SER A 193 1.78 13.18 -3.66
CA SER A 193 1.30 11.80 -3.80
C SER A 193 2.11 10.95 -4.78
N ALA A 194 2.94 11.54 -5.67
CA ALA A 194 3.72 10.76 -6.63
C ALA A 194 4.93 10.04 -6.00
N PRO A 195 5.89 10.71 -5.30
CA PRO A 195 7.05 9.99 -4.78
C PRO A 195 6.70 9.13 -3.56
N PRO A 196 6.98 7.82 -3.58
CA PRO A 196 6.88 6.98 -2.40
C PRO A 196 7.92 7.38 -1.34
N TRP A 197 7.63 7.05 -0.05
CA TRP A 197 8.55 7.34 1.04
C TRP A 197 8.30 6.41 2.25
N MET A 198 8.78 6.80 3.44
CA MET A 198 8.61 6.03 4.68
C MET A 198 7.14 5.80 5.11
N HIS A 199 6.22 6.55 4.57
CA HIS A 199 4.77 6.41 4.78
C HIS A 199 4.12 5.44 3.78
N GLY A 200 4.86 4.83 2.86
CA GLY A 200 4.36 4.11 1.70
C GLY A 200 3.97 5.09 0.59
N GLY A 201 2.69 5.25 0.36
CA GLY A 201 2.15 6.09 -0.70
C GLY A 201 2.18 5.38 -2.05
N ASN A 202 2.67 6.05 -3.07
CA ASN A 202 2.75 5.54 -4.44
C ASN A 202 3.90 4.56 -4.62
N MET A 203 3.72 3.36 -4.10
CA MET A 203 4.77 2.34 -4.13
C MET A 203 4.84 1.58 -5.45
N ASP A 204 3.74 1.53 -6.20
CA ASP A 204 3.59 0.86 -7.51
C ASP A 204 4.09 -0.59 -7.52
N ASN A 205 3.92 -1.26 -6.38
CA ASN A 205 4.39 -2.62 -6.22
C ASN A 205 3.29 -3.62 -6.59
N LYS A 206 3.40 -4.21 -7.76
CA LYS A 206 2.42 -5.17 -8.33
C LYS A 206 2.20 -6.43 -7.48
N GLU A 207 3.08 -6.71 -6.53
CA GLU A 207 2.96 -7.85 -5.62
C GLU A 207 1.89 -7.62 -4.53
N LEU A 208 1.44 -6.36 -4.34
CA LEU A 208 0.50 -5.97 -3.30
C LEU A 208 -0.97 -6.22 -3.68
N THR A 209 -1.25 -7.41 -4.19
CA THR A 209 -2.59 -7.86 -4.60
C THR A 209 -3.40 -8.39 -3.42
N VAL A 210 -4.57 -9.00 -3.72
CA VAL A 210 -5.41 -9.67 -2.71
C VAL A 210 -4.62 -10.73 -1.94
N GLY A 211 -4.73 -10.70 -0.62
CA GLY A 211 -4.00 -11.59 0.30
C GLY A 211 -2.66 -11.03 0.77
N SER A 212 -2.21 -9.90 0.22
CA SER A 212 -1.04 -9.20 0.76
C SER A 212 -1.36 -8.50 2.07
N VAL A 213 -0.32 -8.32 2.89
CA VAL A 213 -0.34 -7.61 4.17
C VAL A 213 0.79 -6.59 4.17
N LEU A 214 0.45 -5.34 4.45
CA LEU A 214 1.42 -4.24 4.54
C LEU A 214 1.60 -3.84 6.00
N PHE A 215 2.82 -3.46 6.36
CA PHE A 215 3.21 -3.02 7.70
C PHE A 215 3.84 -1.63 7.59
N TYR A 216 3.20 -0.65 8.18
CA TYR A 216 3.64 0.74 8.15
C TYR A 216 4.10 1.20 9.52
N PRO A 217 5.28 1.84 9.64
CA PRO A 217 5.65 2.55 10.86
C PRO A 217 4.76 3.80 10.99
N VAL A 218 3.97 3.87 12.07
CA VAL A 218 3.06 5.00 12.28
C VAL A 218 3.83 6.26 12.66
N HIS A 219 3.61 7.35 11.92
CA HIS A 219 4.28 8.65 12.12
C HIS A 219 3.37 9.72 12.72
N ALA A 220 2.05 9.56 12.59
CA ALA A 220 1.06 10.51 13.08
C ALA A 220 -0.08 9.79 13.83
N PRO A 221 -0.75 10.45 14.81
CA PRO A 221 -1.92 9.89 15.48
C PRO A 221 -3.00 9.48 14.47
N GLY A 222 -3.58 8.31 14.67
CA GLY A 222 -4.58 7.74 13.77
C GLY A 222 -4.02 7.12 12.49
N ALA A 223 -2.71 7.15 12.27
CA ALA A 223 -2.03 6.71 11.05
C ALA A 223 -2.54 7.39 9.76
N LEU A 224 -3.85 7.65 9.61
CA LEU A 224 -4.49 8.36 8.49
C LEU A 224 -4.25 7.67 7.14
N PHE A 225 -4.78 6.46 6.98
CA PHE A 225 -4.61 5.65 5.78
C PHE A 225 -5.40 6.19 4.59
N GLU A 226 -4.77 6.22 3.43
CA GLU A 226 -5.35 6.59 2.15
C GLU A 226 -4.98 5.55 1.08
N ALA A 227 -5.89 5.31 0.13
CA ALA A 227 -5.64 4.45 -1.02
C ALA A 227 -6.22 5.04 -2.31
N GLY A 228 -5.56 4.78 -3.41
CA GLY A 228 -5.97 5.23 -4.75
C GLY A 228 -5.08 4.62 -5.81
N ASP A 229 -5.11 5.21 -7.01
CA ASP A 229 -4.24 4.81 -8.08
C ASP A 229 -4.37 3.31 -8.39
N GLY A 230 -5.57 2.96 -8.87
CA GLY A 230 -5.94 1.58 -9.12
C GLY A 230 -5.37 1.05 -10.42
N HIS A 231 -4.55 0.00 -10.33
CA HIS A 231 -3.96 -0.69 -11.48
C HIS A 231 -4.63 -2.04 -11.72
N ALA A 232 -5.05 -2.30 -12.95
CA ALA A 232 -5.50 -3.63 -13.35
C ALA A 232 -4.32 -4.60 -13.57
N GLY A 233 -3.11 -4.07 -13.75
CA GLY A 233 -1.86 -4.78 -13.91
C GLY A 233 -0.73 -3.82 -14.27
N GLN A 234 0.52 -4.23 -14.01
CA GLN A 234 1.73 -3.45 -14.26
C GLN A 234 2.91 -4.36 -14.55
N GLY A 235 3.81 -3.94 -15.41
CA GLY A 235 5.16 -4.51 -15.52
C GLY A 235 6.10 -3.87 -14.50
N ASN A 236 7.07 -4.65 -13.97
CA ASN A 236 8.13 -4.08 -13.15
C ASN A 236 8.86 -2.98 -13.92
N GLY A 237 9.07 -1.82 -13.24
CA GLY A 237 9.69 -0.63 -13.80
C GLY A 237 8.72 0.48 -14.21
N GLU A 238 7.45 0.17 -14.54
CA GLU A 238 6.41 1.15 -14.91
C GLU A 238 6.92 2.23 -15.89
N VAL A 239 7.64 1.80 -16.89
CA VAL A 239 8.59 2.62 -17.66
C VAL A 239 7.99 3.78 -18.43
N ASP A 240 6.71 3.78 -18.75
CA ASP A 240 6.04 4.89 -19.45
C ASP A 240 5.25 5.84 -18.54
N ILE A 241 5.37 5.66 -17.18
CA ILE A 241 4.75 6.46 -16.11
C ILE A 241 3.30 6.10 -15.78
N THR A 242 2.74 5.10 -16.41
CA THR A 242 1.43 4.55 -16.05
C THR A 242 1.43 3.03 -16.17
N ALA A 243 0.58 2.40 -15.40
CA ALA A 243 0.26 0.98 -15.51
C ALA A 243 -0.95 0.76 -16.47
N LEU A 244 -1.75 -0.27 -16.23
CA LEU A 244 -3.13 -0.38 -16.69
C LEU A 244 -4.02 0.32 -15.66
N GLU A 245 -4.11 1.64 -15.75
CA GLU A 245 -4.85 2.50 -14.84
C GLU A 245 -6.34 2.23 -14.89
N THR A 246 -6.99 2.03 -13.75
CA THR A 246 -8.42 1.72 -13.73
C THR A 246 -9.09 2.12 -12.41
N PHE A 247 -10.40 1.99 -12.34
CA PHE A 247 -11.20 2.24 -11.15
C PHE A 247 -11.31 0.94 -10.33
N LEU A 248 -10.93 1.02 -9.05
CA LEU A 248 -10.94 -0.13 -8.15
C LEU A 248 -11.76 0.16 -6.90
N THR A 249 -12.37 -0.89 -6.37
CA THR A 249 -12.87 -0.92 -4.99
C THR A 249 -12.07 -1.95 -4.18
N GLY A 250 -11.38 -1.48 -3.14
CA GLY A 250 -10.58 -2.30 -2.23
C GLY A 250 -11.31 -2.58 -0.93
N THR A 251 -11.04 -3.73 -0.31
CA THR A 251 -11.47 -4.05 1.05
C THR A 251 -10.24 -4.25 1.92
N PHE A 252 -10.06 -3.37 2.91
CA PHE A 252 -8.89 -3.32 3.77
C PHE A 252 -9.28 -3.57 5.23
N GLN A 253 -8.52 -4.41 5.92
CA GLN A 253 -8.62 -4.57 7.37
C GLN A 253 -7.41 -3.93 8.04
N PHE A 254 -7.63 -3.23 9.15
CA PHE A 254 -6.61 -2.49 9.88
C PHE A 254 -6.33 -3.12 11.24
N ILE A 255 -5.08 -3.37 11.57
CA ILE A 255 -4.66 -3.90 12.86
C ILE A 255 -3.51 -3.04 13.40
N VAL A 256 -3.59 -2.62 14.65
CA VAL A 256 -2.56 -1.82 15.31
C VAL A 256 -1.72 -2.70 16.23
N HIS A 257 -0.41 -2.71 16.00
CA HIS A 257 0.58 -3.35 16.87
C HIS A 257 1.28 -2.29 17.69
N LYS A 258 0.94 -2.23 18.97
CA LYS A 258 1.37 -1.16 19.87
C LYS A 258 2.87 -1.18 20.17
N GLY A 259 3.56 -0.07 19.86
CA GLY A 259 4.98 0.15 20.15
C GLY A 259 5.93 -0.73 19.33
N GLU A 260 5.43 -1.50 18.36
CA GLU A 260 6.23 -2.47 17.62
C GLU A 260 7.18 -1.83 16.63
N ALA A 261 6.83 -0.72 15.99
CA ALA A 261 7.75 -0.04 15.08
C ALA A 261 9.03 0.42 15.79
N THR A 262 8.89 0.93 17.02
CA THR A 262 10.03 1.31 17.85
C THR A 262 10.84 0.09 18.29
N ARG A 263 10.18 -0.99 18.72
CA ARG A 263 10.83 -2.21 19.21
C ARG A 263 11.55 -2.95 18.11
N GLU A 264 11.02 -2.99 16.91
CA GLU A 264 11.56 -3.72 15.76
C GLU A 264 12.44 -2.85 14.86
N HIS A 265 12.58 -1.56 15.17
CA HIS A 265 13.27 -0.60 14.31
C HIS A 265 12.72 -0.60 12.87
N LEU A 266 11.39 -0.75 12.71
CA LEU A 266 10.73 -0.63 11.43
C LEU A 266 10.67 0.85 11.05
N LEU A 267 11.49 1.26 10.07
CA LEU A 267 11.59 2.66 9.60
C LEU A 267 10.90 2.87 8.25
N TRP A 268 10.69 1.80 7.50
CA TRP A 268 10.16 1.81 6.15
C TRP A 268 9.04 0.79 6.03
N PRO A 269 8.06 0.99 5.13
CA PRO A 269 7.04 0.00 4.90
C PRO A 269 7.66 -1.32 4.42
N ARG A 270 7.12 -2.41 4.92
CA ARG A 270 7.37 -3.75 4.42
C ARG A 270 6.05 -4.44 4.12
N ALA A 271 6.10 -5.52 3.38
CA ALA A 271 4.89 -6.28 3.08
C ALA A 271 5.15 -7.79 3.10
N GLU A 272 4.06 -8.52 3.07
CA GLU A 272 4.03 -9.95 2.88
C GLU A 272 2.93 -10.32 1.89
N THR A 273 3.22 -11.33 1.08
CA THR A 273 2.20 -12.06 0.32
C THR A 273 2.02 -13.46 0.93
N PRO A 274 1.05 -14.25 0.47
CA PRO A 274 0.98 -15.66 0.88
C PRO A 274 2.27 -16.46 0.62
N SER A 275 3.09 -16.04 -0.37
CA SER A 275 4.28 -16.77 -0.84
C SER A 275 5.61 -16.10 -0.53
N ALA A 276 5.65 -14.81 -0.19
CA ALA A 276 6.91 -14.09 -0.03
C ALA A 276 6.86 -13.02 1.07
N TYR A 277 8.04 -12.70 1.62
CA TYR A 277 8.32 -11.48 2.36
C TYR A 277 8.84 -10.41 1.40
N ILE A 278 8.44 -9.16 1.61
CA ILE A 278 8.80 -8.03 0.75
C ILE A 278 9.37 -6.90 1.60
N SER A 279 10.58 -6.45 1.27
CA SER A 279 11.12 -5.17 1.72
C SER A 279 11.19 -4.20 0.55
N MET A 280 11.16 -2.90 0.86
CA MET A 280 11.15 -1.85 -0.15
C MET A 280 12.22 -0.81 0.13
N GLY A 281 12.67 -0.13 -0.92
CA GLY A 281 13.60 1.00 -0.86
C GLY A 281 13.22 2.04 -1.91
N PHE A 282 13.32 3.32 -1.53
CA PHE A 282 12.89 4.45 -2.36
C PHE A 282 13.95 5.55 -2.34
N SER A 283 14.44 5.95 -3.49
CA SER A 283 15.44 7.01 -3.63
C SER A 283 15.41 7.63 -5.02
N GLU A 284 15.91 8.84 -5.16
CA GLU A 284 16.14 9.49 -6.46
C GLU A 284 17.27 8.81 -7.26
N ASP A 285 18.05 7.95 -6.62
CA ASP A 285 19.11 7.14 -7.21
C ASP A 285 18.79 5.66 -7.07
N LEU A 286 18.67 4.95 -8.18
CA LEU A 286 18.29 3.54 -8.25
C LEU A 286 19.22 2.62 -7.43
N LYS A 287 20.53 2.92 -7.42
CA LYS A 287 21.49 2.16 -6.62
C LYS A 287 21.21 2.33 -5.14
N THR A 288 20.94 3.53 -4.69
CA THR A 288 20.59 3.84 -3.31
C THR A 288 19.26 3.18 -2.91
N ALA A 289 18.24 3.22 -3.78
CA ALA A 289 16.98 2.52 -3.56
C ALA A 289 17.20 1.00 -3.41
N THR A 290 18.03 0.41 -4.28
CA THR A 290 18.40 -1.02 -4.22
C THR A 290 19.12 -1.37 -2.90
N GLU A 291 20.13 -0.58 -2.52
CA GLU A 291 20.85 -0.76 -1.26
C GLU A 291 19.91 -0.67 -0.05
N MET A 292 18.95 0.24 -0.08
CA MET A 292 17.94 0.40 0.96
C MET A 292 17.04 -0.84 1.06
N ALA A 293 16.49 -1.31 -0.06
CA ALA A 293 15.62 -2.50 -0.10
C ALA A 293 16.35 -3.74 0.45
N VAL A 294 17.60 -3.96 0.01
CA VAL A 294 18.43 -5.08 0.49
C VAL A 294 18.75 -4.97 1.99
N ARG A 295 19.13 -3.78 2.49
CA ARG A 295 19.37 -3.56 3.92
C ARG A 295 18.12 -3.81 4.76
N ASN A 296 16.96 -3.37 4.29
CA ASN A 296 15.68 -3.59 4.96
C ASN A 296 15.34 -5.10 5.03
N MET A 297 15.60 -5.86 3.95
CA MET A 297 15.41 -7.33 3.99
C MET A 297 16.40 -8.02 4.94
N ILE A 298 17.67 -7.61 4.97
CA ILE A 298 18.66 -8.13 5.92
C ILE A 298 18.18 -7.88 7.37
N THR A 299 17.72 -6.67 7.67
CA THR A 299 17.21 -6.32 9.01
C THR A 299 15.97 -7.15 9.35
N PHE A 300 15.05 -7.32 8.42
CA PHE A 300 13.87 -8.17 8.63
C PHE A 300 14.27 -9.62 8.96
N LEU A 301 15.09 -10.24 8.11
CA LEU A 301 15.45 -11.66 8.25
C LEU A 301 16.31 -11.94 9.48
N ALA A 302 17.25 -11.05 9.82
CA ALA A 302 18.20 -11.27 10.91
C ALA A 302 17.68 -10.80 12.29
N GLU A 303 16.79 -9.81 12.34
CA GLU A 303 16.44 -9.13 13.59
C GLU A 303 14.95 -9.19 13.92
N GLN A 304 14.06 -9.10 12.91
CA GLN A 304 12.61 -8.95 13.14
C GLN A 304 11.85 -10.26 13.03
N ALA A 305 12.12 -11.08 12.03
CA ALA A 305 11.31 -12.25 11.69
C ALA A 305 11.26 -13.28 12.83
N HIS A 306 12.39 -13.57 13.47
CA HIS A 306 12.43 -14.48 14.63
C HIS A 306 11.72 -13.89 15.86
N ALA A 307 11.81 -12.57 16.06
CA ALA A 307 11.12 -11.89 17.16
C ALA A 307 9.60 -11.93 17.00
N GLN A 308 9.11 -11.85 15.76
CA GLN A 308 7.68 -11.96 15.43
C GLN A 308 7.18 -13.41 15.43
N ASN A 309 8.02 -14.34 14.98
CA ASN A 309 7.71 -15.75 14.92
C ASN A 309 8.89 -16.59 15.45
N PRO A 310 8.81 -17.11 16.69
CA PRO A 310 9.89 -17.92 17.29
C PRO A 310 10.27 -19.19 16.50
N ASP A 311 9.42 -19.64 15.58
CA ASP A 311 9.72 -20.76 14.68
C ASP A 311 10.54 -20.34 13.46
N PHE A 312 10.68 -19.04 13.20
CA PHE A 312 11.57 -18.54 12.16
C PHE A 312 13.03 -18.81 12.56
N PRO A 313 13.88 -19.27 11.61
CA PRO A 313 15.28 -19.54 11.93
C PRO A 313 16.01 -18.25 12.34
N VAL A 314 16.91 -18.36 13.32
CA VAL A 314 17.81 -17.26 13.68
C VAL A 314 18.91 -17.18 12.62
N LEU A 315 18.97 -16.06 11.92
CA LEU A 315 19.99 -15.78 10.90
C LEU A 315 20.94 -14.69 11.39
N SER A 316 22.22 -14.85 11.10
CA SER A 316 23.17 -13.73 11.19
C SER A 316 22.88 -12.74 10.02
N ARG A 317 23.40 -11.51 10.15
CA ARG A 317 23.31 -10.54 9.04
C ARG A 317 24.05 -11.03 7.79
N ASP A 318 25.17 -11.75 7.98
CA ASP A 318 25.96 -12.33 6.88
C ASP A 318 25.18 -13.45 6.18
N ASP A 319 24.51 -14.33 6.94
CA ASP A 319 23.65 -15.38 6.39
C ASP A 319 22.42 -14.81 5.67
N ALA A 320 21.80 -13.78 6.24
CA ALA A 320 20.68 -13.08 5.61
C ALA A 320 21.11 -12.43 4.28
N TYR A 321 22.27 -11.79 4.23
CA TYR A 321 22.81 -11.21 3.01
C TYR A 321 23.15 -12.27 1.96
N ALA A 322 23.78 -13.38 2.36
CA ALA A 322 24.06 -14.50 1.47
C ALA A 322 22.76 -15.15 0.95
N LEU A 323 21.74 -15.30 1.80
CA LEU A 323 20.44 -15.84 1.42
C LEU A 323 19.74 -14.96 0.37
N ILE A 324 19.76 -13.65 0.55
CA ILE A 324 19.20 -12.70 -0.43
C ILE A 324 19.89 -12.90 -1.78
N SER A 325 21.21 -12.97 -1.80
CA SER A 325 21.99 -13.14 -3.04
C SER A 325 21.74 -14.45 -3.77
N THR A 326 21.34 -15.50 -3.04
CA THR A 326 21.22 -16.85 -3.59
C THR A 326 19.80 -17.31 -3.88
N ALA A 327 18.78 -16.65 -3.27
CA ALA A 327 17.42 -17.19 -3.29
C ALA A 327 16.30 -16.15 -3.22
N CYS A 328 16.60 -14.86 -3.10
CA CYS A 328 15.58 -13.79 -3.18
C CYS A 328 15.80 -12.96 -4.44
N ASP A 329 14.74 -12.42 -5.01
CA ASP A 329 14.78 -11.54 -6.17
C ASP A 329 14.85 -10.08 -5.74
N VAL A 330 15.56 -9.27 -6.53
CA VAL A 330 15.65 -7.81 -6.36
C VAL A 330 15.09 -7.17 -7.62
N ASP A 331 13.89 -6.60 -7.50
CA ASP A 331 13.13 -6.09 -8.63
C ASP A 331 13.04 -4.57 -8.62
N ILE A 332 13.14 -3.97 -9.80
CA ILE A 332 12.83 -2.54 -9.97
C ILE A 332 11.32 -2.40 -10.02
N THR A 333 10.76 -1.75 -9.01
CA THR A 333 9.31 -1.59 -8.86
C THR A 333 8.76 -0.58 -9.87
N GLN A 334 9.30 0.64 -9.84
CA GLN A 334 9.03 1.73 -10.79
C GLN A 334 10.24 2.69 -10.89
N LEU A 335 10.33 3.46 -11.99
CA LEU A 335 11.45 4.35 -12.37
C LEU A 335 10.99 5.79 -12.69
N VAL A 336 9.76 6.17 -12.35
CA VAL A 336 9.10 7.32 -13.00
C VAL A 336 8.49 8.34 -12.03
N ASP A 337 8.49 8.09 -10.71
CA ASP A 337 7.80 8.91 -9.70
C ASP A 337 8.73 9.84 -8.91
N THR A 338 9.76 10.36 -9.54
CA THR A 338 10.82 11.19 -8.93
C THR A 338 11.66 10.47 -7.87
N LYS A 339 11.20 9.34 -7.37
CA LYS A 339 11.96 8.39 -6.57
C LYS A 339 11.77 7.01 -7.16
N ASP A 340 12.88 6.40 -7.55
CA ASP A 340 12.90 5.01 -7.98
C ASP A 340 12.46 4.10 -6.83
N GLY A 341 11.63 3.11 -7.13
CA GLY A 341 11.21 2.05 -6.22
C GLY A 341 11.93 0.74 -6.52
N VAL A 342 12.47 0.10 -5.49
CA VAL A 342 13.03 -1.25 -5.57
C VAL A 342 12.42 -2.10 -4.46
N HIS A 343 12.10 -3.35 -4.76
CA HIS A 343 11.70 -4.30 -3.71
C HIS A 343 12.53 -5.58 -3.78
N VAL A 344 12.71 -6.20 -2.61
CA VAL A 344 13.28 -7.54 -2.48
C VAL A 344 12.12 -8.49 -2.18
N LEU A 345 12.00 -9.53 -3.00
CA LEU A 345 11.02 -10.60 -2.85
C LEU A 345 11.72 -11.87 -2.34
N CYS A 346 11.47 -12.23 -1.08
CA CYS A 346 12.09 -13.40 -0.46
C CYS A 346 11.04 -14.50 -0.24
N PRO A 347 11.15 -15.65 -0.93
CA PRO A 347 10.12 -16.71 -0.87
C PRO A 347 9.97 -17.30 0.54
N LYS A 348 8.75 -17.36 1.06
CA LYS A 348 8.44 -17.97 2.36
C LYS A 348 8.75 -19.48 2.41
N ALA A 349 8.71 -20.14 1.26
CA ALA A 349 9.04 -21.56 1.14
C ALA A 349 10.48 -21.90 1.56
N LEU A 350 11.38 -20.93 1.58
CA LEU A 350 12.76 -21.12 2.06
C LEU A 350 12.84 -21.43 3.56
N PHE A 351 11.80 -21.08 4.34
CA PHE A 351 11.79 -21.14 5.80
C PHE A 351 10.94 -22.29 6.38
N THR A 352 10.47 -23.21 5.55
CA THR A 352 9.55 -24.29 5.95
C THR A 352 10.23 -25.62 6.35
N GLY A 353 11.56 -25.67 6.39
CA GLY A 353 12.32 -26.87 6.77
C GLY A 353 12.37 -27.11 8.28
N PRO A 354 12.63 -28.36 8.74
CA PRO A 354 12.93 -28.60 10.14
C PRO A 354 14.16 -27.81 10.54
N LYS A 355 14.17 -27.25 11.78
CA LYS A 355 15.33 -26.55 12.34
C LYS A 355 16.57 -27.40 12.08
N MET A 356 17.51 -26.93 11.25
CA MET A 356 18.79 -27.61 11.13
C MET A 356 19.42 -27.64 12.53
N ALA A 357 19.68 -28.84 13.03
CA ALA A 357 20.41 -28.96 14.27
C ALA A 357 21.71 -28.17 14.14
N SER A 358 21.92 -27.21 15.03
CA SER A 358 23.17 -26.49 15.11
C SER A 358 24.31 -27.50 15.07
N LYS A 359 25.17 -27.43 14.06
CA LYS A 359 26.38 -28.21 14.06
C LYS A 359 27.20 -27.80 15.29
N PRO A 360 27.74 -28.77 16.06
CA PRO A 360 28.55 -28.51 17.26
C PRO A 360 29.82 -27.73 16.94
#